data_d00a42a79c3439c3e23484b7422c0d23
#
_entry.id   d00a42a79c3439c3e23484b7422c0d23
#
_cell.length_a   1.000
_cell.length_b   1.000
_cell.length_c   1.000
_cell.angle_alpha   90.00
_cell.angle_beta   90.00
_cell.angle_gamma   90.00
#
_symmetry.space_group_name_H-M   'P 1'
#
loop_
_entity.id
_entity.type
_entity.pdbx_description
1 polymer ?
#
loop_
_entity_poly.entity_id
_entity_poly.type
_entity_poly.pdbx_seq_one_letter_code
_entity_poly.pdbx_strand_id
1 'polypeptide(L)'
;MVELAKSKLGCKYVWGATGPNTFDCSGLTQYCHKKLGINIPRTSLAQSKSGKAVSKSNLQPGDLIFWKTTSAPVGHVGMYVGNGQFIHAPNKSKPVKYDSLSSSYYSSRYVCARRY
;
A
#
# COMPACT_ATOMS: atom_id res chain seq x y z
N MET A 1 1.38 10.57 8.14
CA MET A 1 1.14 9.75 6.93
C MET A 1 0.06 8.71 7.14
N VAL A 2 0.18 7.90 8.16
CA VAL A 2 -0.85 6.88 8.47
C VAL A 2 -2.22 7.52 8.71
N GLU A 3 -2.27 8.62 9.44
CA GLU A 3 -3.53 9.33 9.69
C GLU A 3 -4.19 9.80 8.40
N LEU A 4 -3.41 10.26 7.42
CA LEU A 4 -3.95 10.65 6.12
C LEU A 4 -4.54 9.44 5.40
N ALA A 5 -3.85 8.31 5.38
CA ALA A 5 -4.35 7.08 4.79
C ALA A 5 -5.64 6.62 5.47
N LYS A 6 -5.70 6.67 6.80
CA LYS A 6 -6.90 6.32 7.57
C LYS A 6 -8.09 7.21 7.22
N SER A 7 -7.86 8.49 6.92
CA SER A 7 -8.92 9.41 6.52
C SER A 7 -9.56 9.02 5.19
N LYS A 8 -8.93 8.14 4.42
CA LYS A 8 -9.41 7.66 3.12
C LYS A 8 -10.16 6.33 3.20
N LEU A 9 -10.33 5.76 4.38
CA LEU A 9 -11.15 4.56 4.56
C LEU A 9 -12.53 4.75 3.93
N GLY A 10 -12.99 3.74 3.19
CA GLY A 10 -14.29 3.80 2.51
C GLY A 10 -14.26 4.45 1.13
N CYS A 11 -13.18 5.10 0.73
CA CYS A 11 -13.04 5.64 -0.62
C CYS A 11 -13.07 4.52 -1.65
N LYS A 12 -13.70 4.78 -2.80
CA LYS A 12 -13.85 3.77 -3.85
C LYS A 12 -12.54 3.51 -4.57
N TYR A 13 -12.34 2.25 -4.96
CA TYR A 13 -11.26 1.88 -5.85
C TYR A 13 -11.64 2.23 -7.29
N VAL A 14 -10.73 2.93 -7.97
CA VAL A 14 -10.86 3.20 -9.41
C VAL A 14 -9.48 3.00 -10.02
N TRP A 15 -9.38 2.17 -11.06
CA TRP A 15 -8.13 1.92 -11.76
C TRP A 15 -7.53 3.23 -12.28
N GLY A 16 -6.24 3.44 -11.99
CA GLY A 16 -5.53 4.64 -12.41
C GLY A 16 -5.77 5.87 -11.55
N ALA A 17 -6.61 5.79 -10.50
CA ALA A 17 -6.94 6.93 -9.68
C ALA A 17 -5.88 7.18 -8.60
N THR A 18 -5.56 8.46 -8.38
CA THR A 18 -4.54 8.92 -7.44
C THR A 18 -5.10 9.86 -6.38
N GLY A 19 -6.39 9.82 -6.16
CA GLY A 19 -7.05 10.68 -5.17
C GLY A 19 -7.65 11.94 -5.79
N PRO A 20 -8.22 12.81 -4.97
CA PRO A 20 -8.28 12.73 -3.50
C PRO A 20 -9.39 11.83 -2.94
N ASN A 21 -10.34 11.37 -3.76
CA ASN A 21 -11.53 10.66 -3.29
C ASN A 21 -11.67 9.25 -3.85
N THR A 22 -10.89 8.89 -4.86
CA THR A 22 -10.82 7.55 -5.43
C THR A 22 -9.36 7.18 -5.62
N PHE A 23 -9.04 5.88 -5.51
CA PHE A 23 -7.66 5.41 -5.52
C PHE A 23 -7.55 4.02 -6.14
N ASP A 24 -6.43 3.74 -6.81
CA ASP A 24 -5.95 2.37 -6.92
C ASP A 24 -4.90 2.13 -5.81
N CYS A 25 -4.32 0.92 -5.73
CA CYS A 25 -3.44 0.58 -4.62
C CYS A 25 -2.20 1.49 -4.53
N SER A 26 -1.50 1.66 -5.64
CA SER A 26 -0.30 2.51 -5.70
C SER A 26 -0.66 3.99 -5.73
N GLY A 27 -1.85 4.34 -6.20
CA GLY A 27 -2.35 5.72 -6.16
C GLY A 27 -2.58 6.19 -4.74
N LEU A 28 -3.09 5.34 -3.86
CA LEU A 28 -3.27 5.68 -2.44
C LEU A 28 -1.92 5.95 -1.76
N THR A 29 -0.96 5.07 -1.95
CA THR A 29 0.36 5.25 -1.34
C THR A 29 1.09 6.45 -1.91
N GLN A 30 1.01 6.67 -3.22
CA GLN A 30 1.60 7.84 -3.85
C GLN A 30 0.96 9.14 -3.33
N TYR A 31 -0.36 9.18 -3.24
CA TYR A 31 -1.09 10.35 -2.74
C TYR A 31 -0.66 10.72 -1.32
N CYS A 32 -0.60 9.73 -0.42
CA CYS A 32 -0.23 9.98 0.97
C CYS A 32 1.20 10.50 1.09
N HIS A 33 2.14 9.95 0.35
CA HIS A 33 3.53 10.42 0.35
C HIS A 33 3.66 11.82 -0.24
N LYS A 34 2.99 12.08 -1.36
CA LYS A 34 3.03 13.38 -2.03
C LYS A 34 2.53 14.50 -1.11
N LYS A 35 1.49 14.26 -0.32
CA LYS A 35 0.97 15.25 0.64
C LYS A 35 2.00 15.62 1.70
N LEU A 36 2.96 14.77 1.96
CA LEU A 36 4.06 15.04 2.90
C LEU A 36 5.35 15.49 2.18
N GLY A 37 5.26 15.81 0.91
CA GLY A 37 6.41 16.28 0.14
C GLY A 37 7.34 15.18 -0.33
N ILE A 38 6.91 13.92 -0.29
CA ILE A 38 7.72 12.77 -0.69
C ILE A 38 7.23 12.26 -2.04
N ASN A 39 8.10 12.29 -3.06
CA ASN A 39 7.77 11.76 -4.37
C ASN A 39 8.18 10.29 -4.45
N ILE A 40 7.22 9.43 -4.72
CA ILE A 40 7.47 8.01 -4.95
C ILE A 40 6.96 7.60 -6.33
N PRO A 41 7.46 6.49 -6.90
CA PRO A 41 7.01 6.04 -8.23
C PRO A 41 5.50 5.77 -8.27
N ARG A 42 4.93 5.77 -9.47
CA ARG A 42 3.47 5.65 -9.66
C ARG A 42 2.94 4.23 -9.48
N THR A 43 3.70 3.21 -9.84
CA THR A 43 3.22 1.83 -9.84
C THR A 43 3.74 1.05 -8.64
N SER A 44 3.00 0.01 -8.23
CA SER A 44 3.43 -0.85 -7.11
C SER A 44 4.79 -1.51 -7.40
N LEU A 45 5.00 -2.00 -8.62
CA LEU A 45 6.28 -2.60 -8.99
C LEU A 45 7.44 -1.61 -8.85
N ALA A 46 7.29 -0.40 -9.38
CA ALA A 46 8.33 0.62 -9.30
C ALA A 46 8.56 1.08 -7.85
N GLN A 47 7.49 1.23 -7.07
CA GLN A 47 7.59 1.57 -5.64
C GLN A 47 8.38 0.51 -4.88
N SER A 48 8.24 -0.76 -5.23
CA SER A 48 8.94 -1.86 -4.57
C SER A 48 10.45 -1.89 -4.84
N LYS A 49 10.91 -1.16 -5.87
CA LYS A 49 12.31 -1.15 -6.31
C LYS A 49 13.11 0.06 -5.83
N SER A 50 12.49 0.98 -5.10
CA SER A 50 13.16 2.16 -4.56
C SER A 50 12.86 2.34 -3.09
N GLY A 51 13.42 3.38 -2.48
CA GLY A 51 13.32 3.57 -1.05
C GLY A 51 14.24 2.62 -0.31
N LYS A 52 14.15 2.64 1.03
CA LYS A 52 14.97 1.81 1.89
C LYS A 52 14.29 0.47 2.12
N ALA A 53 15.02 -0.63 1.91
CA ALA A 53 14.50 -1.97 2.20
C ALA A 53 14.25 -2.14 3.70
N VAL A 54 13.10 -2.73 4.04
CA VAL A 54 12.71 -2.98 5.43
C VAL A 54 12.36 -4.45 5.57
N SER A 55 12.93 -5.12 6.57
CA SER A 55 12.57 -6.51 6.86
C SER A 55 11.17 -6.57 7.47
N LYS A 56 10.47 -7.69 7.27
CA LYS A 56 9.12 -7.89 7.79
C LYS A 56 9.06 -7.73 9.32
N SER A 57 10.11 -8.12 10.02
CA SER A 57 10.20 -8.01 11.49
C SER A 57 10.43 -6.57 11.98
N ASN A 58 10.82 -5.66 11.10
CA ASN A 58 11.14 -4.27 11.44
C ASN A 58 10.12 -3.26 10.90
N LEU A 59 8.94 -3.71 10.50
CA LEU A 59 7.91 -2.84 9.97
C LEU A 59 7.48 -1.78 10.96
N GLN A 60 7.33 -0.55 10.47
CA GLN A 60 6.83 0.60 11.22
C GLN A 60 5.65 1.22 10.48
N PRO A 61 4.69 1.85 11.19
CA PRO A 61 3.59 2.55 10.52
C PRO A 61 4.09 3.52 9.47
N GLY A 62 3.48 3.47 8.28
CA GLY A 62 3.90 4.26 7.13
C GLY A 62 4.75 3.50 6.13
N ASP A 63 5.33 2.37 6.51
CA ASP A 63 6.08 1.52 5.59
C ASP A 63 5.16 0.94 4.53
N LEU A 64 5.66 0.80 3.30
CA LEU A 64 4.93 0.19 2.20
C LEU A 64 5.26 -1.28 2.10
N ILE A 65 4.22 -2.09 1.95
CA ILE A 65 4.32 -3.54 1.84
C ILE A 65 3.85 -3.96 0.45
N PHE A 66 4.55 -4.91 -0.16
CA PHE A 66 4.33 -5.32 -1.55
C PHE A 66 4.03 -6.81 -1.63
N TRP A 67 3.06 -7.16 -2.48
CA TRP A 67 2.59 -8.53 -2.67
C TRP A 67 2.54 -8.90 -4.15
N LYS A 68 2.69 -10.20 -4.39
CA LYS A 68 2.50 -10.78 -5.72
C LYS A 68 1.06 -11.31 -5.81
N THR A 69 0.17 -10.50 -6.37
CA THR A 69 -1.25 -10.84 -6.52
C THR A 69 -1.65 -11.13 -7.96
N THR A 70 -0.71 -10.96 -8.90
CA THR A 70 -0.89 -11.22 -10.33
C THR A 70 0.29 -12.02 -10.84
N SER A 71 0.40 -12.21 -12.16
CA SER A 71 1.58 -12.82 -12.78
C SER A 71 2.83 -11.93 -12.74
N ALA A 72 2.66 -10.62 -12.50
CA ALA A 72 3.77 -9.70 -12.33
C ALA A 72 4.52 -9.98 -11.01
N PRO A 73 5.84 -9.67 -10.93
CA PRO A 73 6.62 -9.86 -9.70
C PRO A 73 6.02 -9.13 -8.48
N VAL A 74 5.44 -7.94 -8.69
CA VAL A 74 4.68 -7.20 -7.68
C VAL A 74 3.42 -6.67 -8.35
N GLY A 75 2.27 -6.97 -7.77
CA GLY A 75 0.98 -6.54 -8.29
C GLY A 75 0.15 -5.71 -7.32
N HIS A 76 0.60 -5.56 -6.07
CA HIS A 76 -0.18 -4.86 -5.05
C HIS A 76 0.73 -4.22 -4.00
N VAL A 77 0.23 -3.12 -3.42
CA VAL A 77 0.91 -2.39 -2.34
C VAL A 77 -0.11 -1.92 -1.31
N GLY A 78 0.31 -1.90 -0.06
CA GLY A 78 -0.44 -1.33 1.05
C GLY A 78 0.49 -0.63 2.02
N MET A 79 -0.08 0.06 3.01
CA MET A 79 0.67 0.80 4.02
C MET A 79 0.48 0.16 5.39
N TYR A 80 1.60 -0.17 6.05
CA TYR A 80 1.55 -0.71 7.40
C TYR A 80 1.01 0.34 8.36
N VAL A 81 0.10 -0.06 9.25
CA VAL A 81 -0.50 0.84 10.24
C VAL A 81 -0.24 0.41 11.68
N GLY A 82 0.54 -0.65 11.88
CA GLY A 82 0.83 -1.19 13.21
C GLY A 82 -0.03 -2.40 13.54
N ASN A 83 0.35 -3.12 14.59
CA ASN A 83 -0.38 -4.27 15.13
C ASN A 83 -0.66 -5.38 14.10
N GLY A 84 0.24 -5.55 13.13
CA GLY A 84 0.08 -6.58 12.11
C GLY A 84 -0.96 -6.27 11.05
N GLN A 85 -1.44 -5.01 10.97
CA GLN A 85 -2.45 -4.58 10.02
C GLN A 85 -1.89 -3.59 9.00
N PHE A 86 -2.53 -3.55 7.84
CA PHE A 86 -2.21 -2.56 6.81
C PHE A 86 -3.50 -2.00 6.20
N ILE A 87 -3.38 -0.80 5.61
CA ILE A 87 -4.45 -0.13 4.89
C ILE A 87 -4.13 -0.14 3.40
N HIS A 88 -5.13 -0.40 2.57
CA HIS A 88 -4.92 -0.51 1.14
C HIS A 88 -6.22 -0.31 0.35
N ALA A 89 -6.07 -0.08 -0.96
CA ALA A 89 -7.17 -0.10 -1.92
C ALA A 89 -7.08 -1.43 -2.70
N PRO A 90 -7.81 -2.49 -2.30
CA PRO A 90 -7.56 -3.83 -2.80
C PRO A 90 -8.01 -4.08 -4.24
N ASN A 91 -9.25 -3.70 -4.59
CA ASN A 91 -9.78 -3.92 -5.94
C ASN A 91 -11.09 -3.14 -6.11
N LYS A 92 -11.64 -3.12 -7.33
CA LYS A 92 -12.83 -2.34 -7.68
C LYS A 92 -14.11 -2.78 -6.97
N SER A 93 -14.14 -3.95 -6.36
CA SER A 93 -15.32 -4.42 -5.64
C SER A 93 -15.27 -4.11 -4.14
N LYS A 94 -14.17 -3.53 -3.65
CA LYS A 94 -13.97 -3.21 -2.24
C LYS A 94 -13.40 -1.81 -2.07
N PRO A 95 -13.82 -1.07 -1.04
CA PRO A 95 -13.27 0.26 -0.77
C PRO A 95 -11.89 0.15 -0.10
N VAL A 96 -11.25 1.29 0.12
CA VAL A 96 -10.07 1.38 0.98
C VAL A 96 -10.43 0.81 2.35
N LYS A 97 -9.62 -0.12 2.83
CA LYS A 97 -9.91 -0.88 4.06
C LYS A 97 -8.64 -1.37 4.73
N TYR A 98 -8.80 -1.87 5.96
CA TYR A 98 -7.73 -2.61 6.65
C TYR A 98 -7.78 -4.08 6.27
N ASP A 99 -6.60 -4.72 6.31
CA ASP A 99 -6.46 -6.16 6.29
C ASP A 99 -5.27 -6.57 7.18
N SER A 100 -5.16 -7.86 7.46
CA SER A 100 -4.13 -8.40 8.33
C SER A 100 -2.99 -9.03 7.54
N LEU A 101 -1.75 -8.75 7.95
CA LEU A 101 -0.56 -9.41 7.39
C LEU A 101 -0.56 -10.92 7.62
N SER A 102 -1.23 -11.39 8.67
CA SER A 102 -1.29 -12.81 9.01
C SER A 102 -2.36 -13.57 8.25
N SER A 103 -3.22 -12.91 7.46
CA SER A 103 -4.19 -13.62 6.64
C SER A 103 -3.48 -14.56 5.66
N SER A 104 -4.06 -15.72 5.38
CA SER A 104 -3.42 -16.70 4.50
C SER A 104 -3.17 -16.15 3.09
N TYR A 105 -4.09 -15.32 2.58
CA TYR A 105 -3.97 -14.72 1.27
C TYR A 105 -2.72 -13.82 1.18
N TYR A 106 -2.56 -12.89 2.12
CA TYR A 106 -1.48 -11.91 2.07
C TYR A 106 -0.15 -12.46 2.59
N SER A 107 -0.17 -13.31 3.61
CA SER A 107 1.06 -13.90 4.14
C SER A 107 1.77 -14.77 3.09
N SER A 108 1.02 -15.50 2.27
CA SER A 108 1.59 -16.37 1.23
C SER A 108 2.08 -15.60 0.00
N ARG A 109 1.66 -14.34 -0.17
CA ARG A 109 1.99 -13.51 -1.33
C ARG A 109 2.96 -12.37 -1.04
N TYR A 110 3.43 -12.26 0.17
CA TYR A 110 4.36 -11.22 0.60
C TYR A 110 5.65 -11.25 -0.21
N VAL A 111 6.11 -10.10 -0.70
CA VAL A 111 7.34 -9.96 -1.47
C VAL A 111 8.39 -9.19 -0.67
N CYS A 112 8.11 -7.95 -0.30
CA CYS A 112 9.07 -7.08 0.39
C CYS A 112 8.35 -5.87 0.99
N ALA A 113 9.14 -5.04 1.68
CA ALA A 113 8.68 -3.77 2.21
C ALA A 113 9.73 -2.68 1.98
N ARG A 114 9.27 -1.44 1.87
CA ARG A 114 10.13 -0.26 1.64
C ARG A 114 9.69 0.89 2.55
N ARG A 115 10.67 1.72 2.89
CA ARG A 115 10.45 2.97 3.62
C ARG A 115 11.02 4.12 2.81
N TYR A 116 10.21 5.13 2.59
CA TYR A 116 10.60 6.31 1.85
C TYR A 116 10.87 7.51 2.74
#